data_17bf31c69dc3242255f580cff914e804
#
_entry.id   17bf31c69dc3242255f580cff914e804
#
_cell.length_a   1.000
_cell.length_b   1.000
_cell.length_c   1.000
_cell.angle_alpha   90.00
_cell.angle_beta   90.00
_cell.angle_gamma   90.00
#
_symmetry.space_group_name_H-M   'P 1'
#
loop_
_entity.id
_entity.type
_entity.pdbx_description
1 polymer ?
#
loop_
_entity_poly.entity_id
_entity_poly.type
_entity_poly.pdbx_seq_one_letter_code
_entity_poly.pdbx_strand_id
1 'polypeptide(L)'
;MYRFTTRSLIIWLLTSLFMVFHGAALADMEKIRTSGKLSFAVYEDFAPFSGKAGGIDVDLAEALAKKLGLKASFIPFPAGENIDDDLRNMVWKGHYLGFGPADVMMHVPVDRAVMKKNDKVEIFAPYYRDTVRLARNLKSIPDLQGAQSLAGKRLGAEKVSISAMVLLGDASLRDNVQIFLTPSEALQKLKAGELDAVVATRSEIESVVGDDQQIEITEAPFERLPRKGWVTGMAVTKENTELANLLQAAINEMFESGDMAALFAKHGVRSVKP
;
A
#
# COMPACT_ATOMS: atom_id res chain seq x y z
N MET A 1 -46.68 -16.02 44.05
CA MET A 1 -45.28 -16.50 44.21
C MET A 1 -44.79 -17.01 42.85
N TYR A 2 -44.19 -16.11 42.00
CA TYR A 2 -43.72 -16.49 40.65
C TYR A 2 -42.31 -17.07 40.74
N ARG A 3 -42.15 -18.34 40.38
CA ARG A 3 -40.85 -18.95 40.20
C ARG A 3 -40.26 -18.53 38.83
N PHE A 4 -39.40 -17.55 38.81
CA PHE A 4 -38.55 -17.29 37.65
C PHE A 4 -37.56 -18.47 37.49
N THR A 5 -37.67 -19.20 36.42
CA THR A 5 -36.78 -20.31 36.13
C THR A 5 -35.44 -19.79 35.63
N THR A 6 -34.35 -20.41 36.07
CA THR A 6 -32.95 -20.09 35.69
C THR A 6 -32.72 -20.01 34.17
N ARG A 7 -33.54 -20.65 33.36
CA ARG A 7 -33.53 -20.56 31.90
C ARG A 7 -33.87 -19.18 31.36
N SER A 8 -34.80 -18.44 32.00
CA SER A 8 -35.17 -17.07 31.56
C SER A 8 -34.06 -16.06 31.84
N LEU A 9 -33.28 -16.22 32.91
CA LEU A 9 -32.15 -15.36 33.23
C LEU A 9 -31.00 -15.53 32.24
N ILE A 10 -30.71 -16.76 31.78
CA ILE A 10 -29.65 -17.05 30.81
C ILE A 10 -29.98 -16.45 29.45
N ILE A 11 -31.23 -16.49 29.01
CA ILE A 11 -31.67 -15.89 27.74
C ILE A 11 -31.53 -14.37 27.77
N TRP A 12 -31.87 -13.72 28.90
CA TRP A 12 -31.70 -12.27 29.06
C TRP A 12 -30.22 -11.84 29.09
N LEU A 13 -29.33 -12.63 29.70
CA LEU A 13 -27.89 -12.37 29.71
C LEU A 13 -27.25 -12.53 28.32
N LEU A 14 -27.69 -13.52 27.53
CA LEU A 14 -27.19 -13.72 26.16
C LEU A 14 -27.67 -12.64 25.18
N THR A 15 -28.88 -12.15 25.32
CA THR A 15 -29.39 -11.04 24.49
C THR A 15 -28.76 -9.70 24.85
N SER A 16 -28.43 -9.44 26.11
CA SER A 16 -27.71 -8.20 26.51
C SER A 16 -26.24 -8.21 26.06
N LEU A 17 -25.59 -9.37 25.99
CA LEU A 17 -24.21 -9.48 25.51
C LEU A 17 -24.10 -9.21 23.99
N PHE A 18 -25.13 -9.57 23.21
CA PHE A 18 -25.14 -9.29 21.75
C PHE A 18 -25.40 -7.81 21.42
N MET A 19 -26.10 -7.06 22.29
CA MET A 19 -26.32 -5.61 22.08
C MET A 19 -25.07 -4.75 22.35
N VAL A 20 -24.13 -5.19 23.18
CA VAL A 20 -22.94 -4.42 23.53
C VAL A 20 -21.93 -4.37 22.35
N PHE A 21 -21.84 -5.43 21.55
CA PHE A 21 -20.91 -5.46 20.41
C PHE A 21 -21.36 -4.58 19.22
N HIS A 22 -22.67 -4.35 19.03
CA HIS A 22 -23.17 -3.44 17.99
C HIS A 22 -23.05 -1.97 18.38
N GLY A 23 -22.94 -1.66 19.67
CA GLY A 23 -22.84 -0.29 20.16
C GLY A 23 -21.50 0.39 19.90
N ALA A 24 -20.40 -0.34 19.91
CA ALA A 24 -19.07 0.24 19.73
C ALA A 24 -18.80 0.67 18.27
N ALA A 25 -19.15 -0.19 17.29
CA ALA A 25 -18.98 0.12 15.87
C ALA A 25 -19.86 1.28 15.40
N LEU A 26 -21.11 1.37 15.91
CA LEU A 26 -22.00 2.50 15.64
C LEU A 26 -21.48 3.81 16.24
N ALA A 27 -20.85 3.75 17.44
CA ALA A 27 -20.28 4.92 18.11
C ALA A 27 -19.09 5.52 17.34
N ASP A 28 -18.25 4.70 16.68
CA ASP A 28 -17.10 5.16 15.92
C ASP A 28 -17.54 5.87 14.63
N MET A 29 -18.47 5.30 13.86
CA MET A 29 -19.00 5.95 12.67
C MET A 29 -19.79 7.24 12.99
N GLU A 30 -20.54 7.28 14.09
CA GLU A 30 -21.22 8.47 14.54
C GLU A 30 -20.24 9.58 14.92
N LYS A 31 -19.14 9.23 15.58
CA LYS A 31 -18.05 10.15 15.90
C LYS A 31 -17.41 10.73 14.64
N ILE A 32 -17.10 9.88 13.64
CA ILE A 32 -16.55 10.30 12.36
C ILE A 32 -17.52 11.26 11.65
N ARG A 33 -18.81 10.91 11.55
CA ARG A 33 -19.84 11.76 10.93
C ARG A 33 -20.00 13.11 11.66
N THR A 34 -19.99 13.08 12.98
CA THR A 34 -20.09 14.29 13.79
C THR A 34 -18.87 15.20 13.62
N SER A 35 -17.67 14.63 13.51
CA SER A 35 -16.43 15.40 13.26
C SER A 35 -16.37 15.98 11.84
N GLY A 36 -17.11 15.38 10.91
CA GLY A 36 -17.06 15.69 9.48
C GLY A 36 -15.73 15.35 8.81
N LYS A 37 -14.86 14.57 9.48
CA LYS A 37 -13.52 14.21 9.02
C LYS A 37 -13.29 12.71 9.11
N LEU A 38 -12.56 12.18 8.14
CA LEU A 38 -12.02 10.83 8.13
C LEU A 38 -10.50 10.92 8.11
N SER A 39 -9.84 10.34 9.12
CA SER A 39 -8.38 10.39 9.25
C SER A 39 -7.72 9.19 8.59
N PHE A 40 -6.65 9.46 7.83
CA PHE A 40 -5.88 8.47 7.12
C PHE A 40 -4.41 8.51 7.55
N ALA A 41 -3.88 7.37 7.97
CA ALA A 41 -2.45 7.19 8.13
C ALA A 41 -1.82 6.86 6.77
N VAL A 42 -0.80 7.61 6.37
CA VAL A 42 -0.05 7.45 5.13
C VAL A 42 1.45 7.48 5.43
N TYR A 43 2.25 6.74 4.68
CA TYR A 43 3.70 6.82 4.80
C TYR A 43 4.21 8.19 4.37
N GLU A 44 5.19 8.77 5.08
CA GLU A 44 5.66 10.13 4.83
C GLU A 44 6.57 10.28 3.61
N ASP A 45 7.31 9.22 3.25
CA ASP A 45 8.26 9.19 2.13
C ASP A 45 8.10 7.89 1.33
N PHE A 46 7.02 7.78 0.56
CA PHE A 46 6.69 6.56 -0.19
C PHE A 46 6.13 6.89 -1.59
N ALA A 47 6.92 7.61 -2.40
CA ALA A 47 6.52 7.91 -3.77
C ALA A 47 6.43 6.63 -4.64
N PRO A 48 5.45 6.54 -5.56
CA PRO A 48 4.47 7.56 -5.95
C PRO A 48 3.18 7.57 -5.10
N PHE A 49 3.10 6.78 -4.03
CA PHE A 49 1.86 6.59 -3.26
C PHE A 49 1.61 7.71 -2.26
N SER A 50 2.62 8.13 -1.51
CA SER A 50 2.50 9.19 -0.52
C SER A 50 3.83 9.90 -0.28
N GLY A 51 3.75 11.16 0.15
CA GLY A 51 4.89 12.00 0.46
C GLY A 51 4.49 13.47 0.59
N LYS A 52 5.47 14.35 0.75
CA LYS A 52 5.22 15.79 0.92
C LYS A 52 4.47 16.44 -0.27
N ALA A 53 4.62 15.89 -1.45
CA ALA A 53 3.95 16.37 -2.66
C ALA A 53 2.57 15.74 -2.91
N GLY A 54 2.06 14.94 -1.97
CA GLY A 54 0.87 14.11 -2.17
C GLY A 54 1.22 12.73 -2.72
N GLY A 55 0.32 12.11 -3.47
CA GLY A 55 0.52 10.81 -4.09
C GLY A 55 -0.78 10.05 -4.32
N ILE A 56 -0.69 8.85 -4.85
CA ILE A 56 -1.83 7.99 -5.18
C ILE A 56 -2.71 7.71 -3.95
N ASP A 57 -2.11 7.35 -2.82
CA ASP A 57 -2.84 7.05 -1.59
C ASP A 57 -3.52 8.29 -1.00
N VAL A 58 -2.89 9.46 -1.14
CA VAL A 58 -3.45 10.74 -0.70
C VAL A 58 -4.68 11.10 -1.53
N ASP A 59 -4.56 11.06 -2.85
CA ASP A 59 -5.67 11.34 -3.76
C ASP A 59 -6.81 10.32 -3.60
N LEU A 60 -6.47 9.04 -3.38
CA LEU A 60 -7.45 7.99 -3.12
C LEU A 60 -8.21 8.22 -1.80
N ALA A 61 -7.49 8.55 -0.73
CA ALA A 61 -8.09 8.87 0.55
C ALA A 61 -9.03 10.08 0.47
N GLU A 62 -8.65 11.14 -0.26
CA GLU A 62 -9.51 12.30 -0.52
C GLU A 62 -10.78 11.92 -1.29
N ALA A 63 -10.64 11.11 -2.34
CA ALA A 63 -11.77 10.63 -3.13
C ALA A 63 -12.74 9.77 -2.29
N LEU A 64 -12.20 8.88 -1.45
CA LEU A 64 -12.98 8.04 -0.55
C LEU A 64 -13.72 8.87 0.51
N ALA A 65 -13.03 9.79 1.20
CA ALA A 65 -13.66 10.68 2.17
C ALA A 65 -14.79 11.48 1.52
N LYS A 66 -14.57 12.05 0.34
CA LYS A 66 -15.57 12.80 -0.42
C LYS A 66 -16.81 11.95 -0.76
N LYS A 67 -16.62 10.68 -1.17
CA LYS A 67 -17.74 9.76 -1.45
C LYS A 67 -18.58 9.49 -0.20
N LEU A 68 -17.98 9.54 0.99
CA LEU A 68 -18.70 9.40 2.27
C LEU A 68 -19.25 10.74 2.81
N GLY A 69 -19.10 11.86 2.07
CA GLY A 69 -19.52 13.18 2.53
C GLY A 69 -18.63 13.78 3.62
N LEU A 70 -17.39 13.31 3.74
CA LEU A 70 -16.42 13.69 4.78
C LEU A 70 -15.24 14.45 4.14
N LYS A 71 -14.44 15.09 4.98
CA LYS A 71 -13.13 15.64 4.61
C LYS A 71 -12.02 14.70 5.04
N ALA A 72 -11.07 14.41 4.14
CA ALA A 72 -9.88 13.69 4.51
C ALA A 72 -8.98 14.54 5.43
N SER A 73 -8.35 13.87 6.39
CA SER A 73 -7.24 14.41 7.19
C SER A 73 -6.14 13.37 7.24
N PHE A 74 -4.88 13.80 7.27
CA PHE A 74 -3.75 12.89 7.13
C PHE A 74 -2.87 12.88 8.36
N ILE A 75 -2.40 11.69 8.71
CA ILE A 75 -1.35 11.43 9.71
C ILE A 75 -0.19 10.80 8.95
N PRO A 76 0.78 11.60 8.45
CA PRO A 76 1.99 11.04 7.87
C PRO A 76 2.84 10.41 8.97
N PHE A 77 3.45 9.26 8.68
CA PHE A 77 4.29 8.55 9.62
C PHE A 77 5.46 7.84 8.91
N PRO A 78 6.62 7.70 9.55
CA PRO A 78 7.73 6.91 9.03
C PRO A 78 7.39 5.41 9.12
N ALA A 79 7.80 4.63 8.13
CA ALA A 79 7.66 3.18 8.19
C ALA A 79 8.39 2.62 9.43
N GLY A 80 7.73 1.73 10.14
CA GLY A 80 8.33 1.00 11.27
C GLY A 80 9.27 -0.12 10.80
N GLU A 81 9.72 -0.93 11.75
CA GLU A 81 10.59 -2.08 11.44
C GLU A 81 9.84 -3.16 10.63
N ASN A 82 8.55 -3.24 10.82
CA ASN A 82 7.67 -4.20 10.13
C ASN A 82 6.22 -3.71 10.13
N ILE A 83 5.42 -4.29 9.25
CA ILE A 83 4.00 -3.94 9.09
C ILE A 83 3.15 -4.13 10.35
N ASP A 84 3.52 -5.06 11.24
CA ASP A 84 2.76 -5.29 12.49
C ASP A 84 2.89 -4.11 13.45
N ASP A 85 4.06 -3.47 13.48
CA ASP A 85 4.30 -2.25 14.26
C ASP A 85 3.50 -1.08 13.68
N ASP A 86 3.47 -0.93 12.36
CA ASP A 86 2.70 0.10 11.67
C ASP A 86 1.20 -0.06 11.93
N LEU A 87 0.66 -1.27 11.77
CA LEU A 87 -0.74 -1.57 12.07
C LEU A 87 -1.09 -1.30 13.53
N ARG A 88 -0.21 -1.68 14.46
CA ARG A 88 -0.42 -1.39 15.88
C ARG A 88 -0.48 0.11 16.15
N ASN A 89 0.48 0.85 15.64
CA ASN A 89 0.64 2.27 15.94
C ASN A 89 -0.38 3.13 15.20
N MET A 90 -0.71 2.78 13.96
CA MET A 90 -1.53 3.63 13.09
C MET A 90 -3.01 3.24 13.05
N VAL A 91 -3.39 2.04 13.52
CA VAL A 91 -4.78 1.58 13.42
C VAL A 91 -5.48 1.49 14.78
N TRP A 92 -4.82 0.92 15.83
CA TRP A 92 -5.58 0.60 17.04
C TRP A 92 -4.96 1.10 18.37
N LYS A 93 -3.64 1.26 18.48
CA LYS A 93 -3.00 1.63 19.76
C LYS A 93 -2.55 3.08 19.82
N GLY A 94 -2.06 3.63 18.72
CA GLY A 94 -1.32 4.89 18.68
C GLY A 94 0.18 4.69 18.95
N HIS A 95 0.99 5.60 18.42
CA HIS A 95 2.43 5.61 18.61
C HIS A 95 2.80 6.23 19.96
N TYR A 96 3.87 5.76 20.60
CA TYR A 96 4.31 6.26 21.91
C TYR A 96 4.68 7.74 21.93
N LEU A 97 5.00 8.34 20.77
CA LEU A 97 5.23 9.78 20.61
C LEU A 97 3.93 10.60 20.49
N GLY A 98 2.76 9.98 20.64
CA GLY A 98 1.47 10.67 20.69
C GLY A 98 0.81 10.97 19.35
N PHE A 99 1.24 10.34 18.24
CA PHE A 99 0.53 10.42 16.98
C PHE A 99 -0.19 9.09 16.65
N GLY A 100 -1.24 9.17 15.80
CA GLY A 100 -2.15 8.04 15.59
C GLY A 100 -2.99 7.70 16.83
N PRO A 101 -3.85 6.68 16.76
CA PRO A 101 -4.20 6.00 15.52
C PRO A 101 -5.05 6.88 14.59
N ALA A 102 -5.09 6.52 13.31
CA ALA A 102 -6.04 7.04 12.33
C ALA A 102 -7.27 6.13 12.24
N ASP A 103 -8.34 6.61 11.59
CA ASP A 103 -9.50 5.79 11.30
C ASP A 103 -9.19 4.72 10.24
N VAL A 104 -8.29 5.04 9.29
CA VAL A 104 -7.88 4.18 8.19
C VAL A 104 -6.37 4.25 8.00
N MET A 105 -5.69 3.13 7.82
CA MET A 105 -4.31 3.07 7.35
C MET A 105 -4.30 2.66 5.88
N MET A 106 -3.61 3.44 5.04
CA MET A 106 -3.41 3.18 3.62
C MET A 106 -2.20 2.26 3.37
N HIS A 107 -2.13 1.70 2.18
CA HIS A 107 -1.00 0.91 1.66
C HIS A 107 -0.64 -0.32 2.48
N VAL A 108 -1.63 -1.03 2.97
CA VAL A 108 -1.44 -2.24 3.78
C VAL A 108 -1.37 -3.48 2.90
N PRO A 109 -0.38 -4.38 3.06
CA PRO A 109 -0.33 -5.64 2.33
C PRO A 109 -1.56 -6.51 2.62
N VAL A 110 -2.28 -6.91 1.57
CA VAL A 110 -3.40 -7.87 1.65
C VAL A 110 -2.82 -9.29 1.61
N ASP A 111 -2.30 -9.73 2.75
CA ASP A 111 -1.62 -11.00 2.92
C ASP A 111 -2.21 -11.80 4.08
N ARG A 112 -2.43 -13.10 3.87
CA ARG A 112 -3.07 -13.98 4.86
C ARG A 112 -2.26 -14.12 6.15
N ALA A 113 -0.92 -14.12 6.07
CA ALA A 113 -0.08 -14.24 7.25
C ALA A 113 -0.13 -12.94 8.08
N VAL A 114 -0.08 -11.78 7.42
CA VAL A 114 -0.26 -10.47 8.05
C VAL A 114 -1.64 -10.37 8.71
N MET A 115 -2.72 -10.73 8.00
CA MET A 115 -4.09 -10.73 8.53
C MET A 115 -4.23 -11.63 9.77
N LYS A 116 -3.66 -12.85 9.71
CA LYS A 116 -3.74 -13.82 10.82
C LYS A 116 -2.98 -13.34 12.07
N LYS A 117 -1.87 -12.63 11.88
CA LYS A 117 -1.04 -12.14 12.97
C LYS A 117 -1.62 -10.89 13.65
N ASN A 118 -2.44 -10.13 12.94
CA ASN A 118 -2.99 -8.85 13.38
C ASN A 118 -4.51 -8.93 13.60
N ASP A 119 -4.93 -9.65 14.63
CA ASP A 119 -6.34 -9.94 14.94
C ASP A 119 -7.18 -8.73 15.34
N LYS A 120 -6.54 -7.59 15.68
CA LYS A 120 -7.18 -6.33 16.05
C LYS A 120 -7.49 -5.41 14.88
N VAL A 121 -7.12 -5.80 13.67
CA VAL A 121 -7.37 -5.01 12.47
C VAL A 121 -8.14 -5.82 11.42
N GLU A 122 -8.93 -5.12 10.62
CA GLU A 122 -9.50 -5.62 9.37
C GLU A 122 -8.69 -5.07 8.22
N ILE A 123 -8.01 -5.96 7.45
CA ILE A 123 -7.29 -5.60 6.21
C ILE A 123 -8.21 -5.94 5.04
N PHE A 124 -8.56 -4.95 4.22
CA PHE A 124 -9.61 -5.06 3.22
C PHE A 124 -9.38 -4.11 2.04
N ALA A 125 -10.35 -4.06 1.14
CA ALA A 125 -10.41 -3.16 -0.02
C ALA A 125 -9.10 -3.12 -0.81
N PRO A 126 -8.68 -4.26 -1.38
CA PRO A 126 -7.52 -4.29 -2.25
C PRO A 126 -7.72 -3.32 -3.41
N TYR A 127 -6.77 -2.39 -3.64
CA TYR A 127 -6.91 -1.37 -4.67
C TYR A 127 -5.77 -1.36 -5.69
N TYR A 128 -4.64 -2.01 -5.40
CA TYR A 128 -3.52 -2.07 -6.34
C TYR A 128 -2.73 -3.36 -6.20
N ARG A 129 -2.15 -3.81 -7.33
CA ARG A 129 -1.15 -4.87 -7.37
C ARG A 129 0.15 -4.33 -7.93
N ASP A 130 1.22 -4.41 -7.16
CA ASP A 130 2.56 -4.06 -7.63
C ASP A 130 3.44 -5.28 -7.87
N THR A 131 4.46 -5.09 -8.69
CA THR A 131 5.44 -6.11 -9.07
C THR A 131 6.81 -5.49 -9.23
N VAL A 132 7.87 -6.23 -8.96
CA VAL A 132 9.23 -5.80 -9.31
C VAL A 132 9.45 -5.94 -10.81
N ARG A 133 10.02 -4.92 -11.43
CA ARG A 133 10.29 -4.82 -12.86
C ARG A 133 11.72 -4.37 -13.11
N LEU A 134 12.17 -4.56 -14.34
CA LEU A 134 13.42 -4.01 -14.88
C LEU A 134 13.06 -2.88 -15.86
N ALA A 135 13.56 -1.68 -15.59
CA ALA A 135 13.63 -0.59 -16.56
C ALA A 135 15.01 -0.63 -17.22
N ARG A 136 15.08 -0.75 -18.54
CA ARG A 136 16.35 -0.83 -19.29
C ARG A 136 16.41 0.18 -20.42
N ASN A 137 17.58 0.75 -20.62
CA ASN A 137 17.85 1.62 -21.76
C ASN A 137 18.06 0.76 -23.02
N LEU A 138 17.19 0.93 -24.01
CA LEU A 138 17.20 0.16 -25.25
C LEU A 138 18.46 0.32 -26.08
N LYS A 139 19.17 1.46 -25.94
CA LYS A 139 20.46 1.70 -26.61
C LYS A 139 21.57 0.84 -26.02
N SER A 140 21.56 0.63 -24.70
CA SER A 140 22.61 -0.14 -24.01
C SER A 140 22.28 -1.63 -23.92
N ILE A 141 20.98 -1.94 -23.79
CA ILE A 141 20.47 -3.30 -23.65
C ILE A 141 19.28 -3.46 -24.62
N PRO A 142 19.53 -3.63 -25.93
CA PRO A 142 18.44 -3.77 -26.91
C PRO A 142 17.65 -5.06 -26.72
N ASP A 143 18.32 -6.15 -26.31
CA ASP A 143 17.74 -7.46 -26.10
C ASP A 143 17.98 -7.95 -24.67
N LEU A 144 16.94 -8.54 -24.07
CA LEU A 144 16.98 -9.13 -22.73
C LEU A 144 16.62 -10.61 -22.79
N GLN A 145 17.61 -11.49 -22.74
CA GLN A 145 17.41 -12.95 -22.77
C GLN A 145 17.48 -13.60 -21.38
N GLY A 146 17.81 -12.82 -20.33
CA GLY A 146 17.94 -13.27 -18.95
C GLY A 146 18.87 -12.37 -18.15
N ALA A 147 19.19 -12.75 -16.92
CA ALA A 147 20.09 -11.97 -16.05
C ALA A 147 21.47 -11.78 -16.66
N GLN A 148 21.96 -12.74 -17.45
CA GLN A 148 23.25 -12.64 -18.15
C GLN A 148 23.35 -11.44 -19.11
N SER A 149 22.22 -10.93 -19.66
CA SER A 149 22.21 -9.73 -20.49
C SER A 149 22.57 -8.45 -19.71
N LEU A 150 22.56 -8.51 -18.38
CA LEU A 150 22.90 -7.41 -17.48
C LEU A 150 24.38 -7.42 -17.06
N ALA A 151 25.15 -8.46 -17.38
CA ALA A 151 26.58 -8.56 -17.02
C ALA A 151 27.37 -7.41 -17.63
N GLY A 152 28.18 -6.74 -16.80
CA GLY A 152 28.98 -5.58 -17.19
C GLY A 152 28.19 -4.31 -17.48
N LYS A 153 26.87 -4.29 -17.23
CA LYS A 153 26.01 -3.09 -17.36
C LYS A 153 25.97 -2.34 -16.04
N ARG A 154 25.81 -1.01 -16.11
CA ARG A 154 25.64 -0.12 -14.96
C ARG A 154 24.22 -0.28 -14.44
N LEU A 155 24.07 -0.90 -13.28
CA LEU A 155 22.79 -1.27 -12.70
C LEU A 155 22.47 -0.38 -11.49
N GLY A 156 21.20 -0.09 -11.27
CA GLY A 156 20.75 0.69 -10.13
C GLY A 156 19.63 -0.01 -9.34
N ALA A 157 19.64 0.18 -8.02
CA ALA A 157 18.53 -0.20 -7.13
C ALA A 157 18.51 0.67 -5.88
N GLU A 158 17.36 0.71 -5.22
CA GLU A 158 17.21 1.35 -3.93
C GLU A 158 17.87 0.53 -2.81
N LYS A 159 18.46 1.22 -1.85
CA LYS A 159 19.02 0.64 -0.62
C LYS A 159 17.92 -0.09 0.19
N VAL A 160 18.29 -1.26 0.75
CA VAL A 160 17.40 -2.09 1.60
C VAL A 160 16.11 -2.52 0.88
N SER A 161 16.18 -2.73 -0.42
CA SER A 161 15.08 -3.23 -1.23
C SER A 161 15.27 -4.67 -1.69
N ILE A 162 14.19 -5.33 -2.08
CA ILE A 162 14.25 -6.64 -2.75
C ILE A 162 15.04 -6.54 -4.08
N SER A 163 14.99 -5.38 -4.73
CA SER A 163 15.70 -5.08 -5.96
C SER A 163 17.22 -5.09 -5.75
N ALA A 164 17.71 -4.42 -4.70
CA ALA A 164 19.12 -4.45 -4.31
C ALA A 164 19.55 -5.88 -3.92
N MET A 165 18.70 -6.59 -3.19
CA MET A 165 19.01 -7.96 -2.74
C MET A 165 19.23 -8.92 -3.91
N VAL A 166 18.42 -8.87 -4.96
CA VAL A 166 18.58 -9.77 -6.11
C VAL A 166 19.78 -9.39 -6.97
N LEU A 167 20.04 -8.10 -7.17
CA LEU A 167 21.21 -7.64 -7.94
C LEU A 167 22.54 -7.91 -7.22
N LEU A 168 22.65 -7.59 -5.94
CA LEU A 168 23.85 -7.82 -5.14
C LEU A 168 24.08 -9.30 -4.83
N GLY A 169 23.01 -10.10 -4.81
CA GLY A 169 23.05 -11.54 -4.62
C GLY A 169 23.61 -12.31 -5.80
N ASP A 170 23.64 -11.71 -7.00
CA ASP A 170 24.23 -12.31 -8.20
C ASP A 170 25.71 -11.90 -8.34
N ALA A 171 26.59 -12.90 -8.32
CA ALA A 171 28.06 -12.69 -8.38
C ALA A 171 28.50 -12.02 -9.68
N SER A 172 27.77 -12.21 -10.78
CA SER A 172 28.11 -11.64 -12.09
C SER A 172 27.68 -10.18 -12.25
N LEU A 173 26.80 -9.67 -11.36
CA LEU A 173 26.21 -8.33 -11.46
C LEU A 173 26.68 -7.38 -10.37
N ARG A 174 26.96 -7.90 -9.15
CA ARG A 174 27.16 -7.10 -7.93
C ARG A 174 28.17 -5.97 -8.05
N ASP A 175 29.27 -6.18 -8.80
CA ASP A 175 30.34 -5.19 -8.92
C ASP A 175 29.97 -3.98 -9.78
N ASN A 176 28.86 -4.07 -10.52
CA ASN A 176 28.34 -3.01 -11.39
C ASN A 176 27.03 -2.39 -10.86
N VAL A 177 26.64 -2.72 -9.62
CA VAL A 177 25.42 -2.21 -8.99
C VAL A 177 25.72 -0.96 -8.19
N GLN A 178 25.01 0.12 -8.51
CA GLN A 178 24.98 1.35 -7.72
C GLN A 178 23.73 1.35 -6.85
N ILE A 179 23.90 1.71 -5.58
CA ILE A 179 22.82 1.77 -4.60
C ILE A 179 22.46 3.23 -4.33
N PHE A 180 21.16 3.53 -4.40
CA PHE A 180 20.58 4.85 -4.23
C PHE A 180 19.71 4.89 -2.97
N LEU A 181 19.46 6.09 -2.46
CA LEU A 181 18.57 6.26 -1.30
C LEU A 181 17.10 6.10 -1.69
N THR A 182 16.76 6.47 -2.93
CA THR A 182 15.40 6.36 -3.45
C THR A 182 15.40 5.73 -4.86
N PRO A 183 14.31 5.04 -5.26
CA PRO A 183 14.15 4.54 -6.63
C PRO A 183 14.16 5.68 -7.66
N SER A 184 13.61 6.83 -7.30
CA SER A 184 13.55 8.01 -8.16
C SER A 184 14.93 8.49 -8.58
N GLU A 185 15.90 8.54 -7.65
CA GLU A 185 17.30 8.89 -7.98
C GLU A 185 17.90 7.93 -9.02
N ALA A 186 17.74 6.61 -8.80
CA ALA A 186 18.24 5.61 -9.73
C ALA A 186 17.58 5.76 -11.12
N LEU A 187 16.28 5.96 -11.17
CA LEU A 187 15.52 6.11 -12.42
C LEU A 187 15.85 7.40 -13.16
N GLN A 188 16.12 8.50 -12.47
CA GLN A 188 16.64 9.72 -13.10
C GLN A 188 18.02 9.51 -13.72
N LYS A 189 18.91 8.75 -13.07
CA LYS A 189 20.20 8.34 -13.63
C LYS A 189 20.05 7.47 -14.88
N LEU A 190 19.05 6.56 -14.88
CA LEU A 190 18.73 5.77 -16.07
C LEU A 190 18.28 6.69 -17.23
N LYS A 191 17.39 7.64 -16.99
CA LYS A 191 16.95 8.62 -18.01
C LYS A 191 18.09 9.47 -18.53
N ALA A 192 19.03 9.83 -17.69
CA ALA A 192 20.23 10.57 -18.08
C ALA A 192 21.27 9.72 -18.85
N GLY A 193 21.06 8.41 -18.97
CA GLY A 193 22.00 7.48 -19.60
C GLY A 193 23.24 7.16 -18.74
N GLU A 194 23.21 7.53 -17.47
CA GLU A 194 24.28 7.21 -16.51
C GLU A 194 24.19 5.78 -15.99
N LEU A 195 22.99 5.18 -16.02
CA LEU A 195 22.73 3.77 -15.80
C LEU A 195 22.19 3.11 -17.07
N ASP A 196 22.38 1.82 -17.18
CA ASP A 196 21.89 1.00 -18.29
C ASP A 196 20.57 0.29 -17.93
N ALA A 197 20.38 -0.04 -16.64
CA ALA A 197 19.13 -0.58 -16.13
C ALA A 197 18.92 -0.28 -14.64
N VAL A 198 17.66 -0.28 -14.21
CA VAL A 198 17.24 -0.15 -12.82
C VAL A 198 16.20 -1.23 -12.51
N VAL A 199 16.36 -1.90 -11.38
CA VAL A 199 15.35 -2.80 -10.82
C VAL A 199 14.60 -2.06 -9.72
N ALA A 200 13.29 -1.92 -9.87
CA ALA A 200 12.41 -1.24 -8.92
C ALA A 200 10.98 -1.79 -9.03
N THR A 201 10.05 -1.29 -8.24
CA THR A 201 8.65 -1.63 -8.43
C THR A 201 8.12 -1.00 -9.71
N ARG A 202 7.09 -1.60 -10.28
CA ARG A 202 6.47 -1.10 -11.50
C ARG A 202 5.93 0.32 -11.32
N SER A 203 5.27 0.59 -10.19
CA SER A 203 4.72 1.91 -9.88
C SER A 203 5.81 2.98 -9.81
N GLU A 204 6.94 2.69 -9.16
CA GLU A 204 8.09 3.60 -9.09
C GLU A 204 8.67 3.88 -10.48
N ILE A 205 8.84 2.83 -11.29
CA ILE A 205 9.37 2.99 -12.65
C ILE A 205 8.40 3.82 -13.50
N GLU A 206 7.13 3.45 -13.56
CA GLU A 206 6.15 4.13 -14.40
C GLU A 206 6.01 5.62 -14.04
N SER A 207 6.02 5.95 -12.75
CA SER A 207 5.88 7.34 -12.27
C SER A 207 7.04 8.27 -12.68
N VAL A 208 8.24 7.71 -12.90
CA VAL A 208 9.44 8.49 -13.24
C VAL A 208 9.74 8.42 -14.73
N VAL A 209 9.63 7.24 -15.32
CA VAL A 209 9.99 7.00 -16.73
C VAL A 209 8.93 7.58 -17.66
N GLY A 210 7.63 7.43 -17.30
CA GLY A 210 6.53 7.87 -18.17
C GLY A 210 6.58 7.18 -19.53
N ASP A 211 6.35 7.96 -20.59
CA ASP A 211 6.31 7.48 -21.99
C ASP A 211 7.66 7.56 -22.70
N ASP A 212 8.79 7.48 -21.99
CA ASP A 212 10.12 7.53 -22.58
C ASP A 212 10.38 6.32 -23.47
N GLN A 213 10.42 6.54 -24.80
CA GLN A 213 10.59 5.49 -25.80
C GLN A 213 12.00 4.87 -25.83
N GLN A 214 12.95 5.44 -25.11
CA GLN A 214 14.31 4.88 -24.99
C GLN A 214 14.43 3.87 -23.84
N ILE A 215 13.43 3.80 -22.96
CA ILE A 215 13.41 2.92 -21.80
C ILE A 215 12.28 1.91 -21.95
N GLU A 216 12.59 0.66 -21.83
CA GLU A 216 11.61 -0.43 -21.83
C GLU A 216 11.44 -1.00 -20.42
N ILE A 217 10.20 -1.23 -20.02
CA ILE A 217 9.82 -1.83 -18.74
C ILE A 217 9.45 -3.29 -18.99
N THR A 218 10.24 -4.22 -18.44
CA THR A 218 10.04 -5.65 -18.64
C THR A 218 9.98 -6.41 -17.31
N GLU A 219 9.71 -7.70 -17.37
CA GLU A 219 9.91 -8.58 -16.21
C GLU A 219 11.38 -8.58 -15.82
N ALA A 220 11.66 -8.43 -14.52
CA ALA A 220 13.00 -8.57 -14.00
C ALA A 220 13.41 -10.05 -14.03
N PRO A 221 14.57 -10.40 -14.65
CA PRO A 221 14.93 -11.78 -14.96
C PRO A 221 15.55 -12.52 -13.76
N PHE A 222 14.91 -12.42 -12.58
CA PHE A 222 15.41 -13.04 -11.34
C PHE A 222 14.34 -13.98 -10.77
N GLU A 223 14.67 -15.27 -10.65
CA GLU A 223 13.75 -16.32 -10.18
C GLU A 223 13.25 -16.10 -8.75
N ARG A 224 14.06 -15.44 -7.90
CA ARG A 224 13.72 -15.18 -6.49
C ARG A 224 12.68 -14.08 -6.29
N LEU A 225 12.34 -13.33 -7.33
CA LEU A 225 11.31 -12.28 -7.24
C LEU A 225 9.91 -12.90 -7.25
N PRO A 226 8.98 -12.36 -6.45
CA PRO A 226 7.60 -12.78 -6.48
C PRO A 226 6.95 -12.36 -7.81
N ARG A 227 6.84 -13.27 -8.78
CA ARG A 227 6.31 -12.98 -10.13
C ARG A 227 4.93 -12.34 -10.13
N LYS A 228 4.07 -12.73 -9.16
CA LYS A 228 2.73 -12.16 -9.01
C LYS A 228 2.73 -10.85 -8.23
N GLY A 229 3.88 -10.43 -7.69
CA GLY A 229 3.98 -9.27 -6.83
C GLY A 229 3.16 -9.41 -5.55
N TRP A 230 2.70 -8.29 -5.06
CA TRP A 230 1.86 -8.19 -3.87
C TRP A 230 0.67 -7.27 -4.11
N VAL A 231 -0.36 -7.44 -3.29
CA VAL A 231 -1.58 -6.65 -3.31
C VAL A 231 -1.59 -5.72 -2.12
N THR A 232 -1.96 -4.47 -2.32
CA THR A 232 -2.15 -3.48 -1.27
C THR A 232 -3.61 -3.09 -1.15
N GLY A 233 -4.03 -2.85 0.08
CA GLY A 233 -5.36 -2.40 0.47
C GLY A 233 -5.29 -1.44 1.64
N MET A 234 -6.31 -1.43 2.46
CA MET A 234 -6.45 -0.57 3.63
C MET A 234 -6.63 -1.40 4.90
N ALA A 235 -6.42 -0.78 6.07
CA ALA A 235 -6.76 -1.37 7.34
C ALA A 235 -7.54 -0.39 8.23
N VAL A 236 -8.50 -0.92 8.98
CA VAL A 236 -9.25 -0.26 10.05
C VAL A 236 -9.20 -1.11 11.31
N THR A 237 -9.65 -0.60 12.45
CA THR A 237 -9.86 -1.46 13.63
C THR A 237 -10.87 -2.55 13.33
N LYS A 238 -10.70 -3.72 13.93
CA LYS A 238 -11.53 -4.91 13.69
C LYS A 238 -13.01 -4.66 13.96
N GLU A 239 -13.30 -3.78 14.89
CA GLU A 239 -14.65 -3.41 15.31
C GLU A 239 -15.34 -2.47 14.31
N ASN A 240 -14.58 -1.72 13.49
CA ASN A 240 -15.14 -0.70 12.60
C ASN A 240 -15.58 -1.28 11.24
N THR A 241 -16.40 -2.31 11.28
CA THR A 241 -16.87 -3.06 10.10
C THR A 241 -17.79 -2.21 9.20
N GLU A 242 -18.52 -1.24 9.75
CA GLU A 242 -19.34 -0.33 8.95
C GLU A 242 -18.48 0.52 8.03
N LEU A 243 -17.40 1.13 8.55
CA LEU A 243 -16.45 1.90 7.75
C LEU A 243 -15.76 1.03 6.70
N ALA A 244 -15.34 -0.18 7.08
CA ALA A 244 -14.72 -1.12 6.14
C ALA A 244 -15.65 -1.42 4.94
N ASN A 245 -16.92 -1.70 5.20
CA ASN A 245 -17.91 -1.99 4.16
C ASN A 245 -18.17 -0.78 3.25
N LEU A 246 -18.29 0.42 3.83
CA LEU A 246 -18.48 1.64 3.05
C LEU A 246 -17.29 1.94 2.13
N LEU A 247 -16.07 1.81 2.65
CA LEU A 247 -14.85 2.01 1.87
C LEU A 247 -14.67 0.93 0.79
N GLN A 248 -14.98 -0.33 1.10
CA GLN A 248 -14.97 -1.41 0.10
C GLN A 248 -15.95 -1.14 -1.04
N ALA A 249 -17.15 -0.69 -0.72
CA ALA A 249 -18.15 -0.33 -1.73
C ALA A 249 -17.66 0.84 -2.61
N ALA A 250 -17.06 1.86 -1.99
CA ALA A 250 -16.50 3.00 -2.71
C ALA A 250 -15.33 2.60 -3.64
N ILE A 251 -14.45 1.70 -3.22
CA ILE A 251 -13.38 1.15 -4.06
C ILE A 251 -13.95 0.38 -5.26
N ASN A 252 -14.96 -0.46 -5.03
CA ASN A 252 -15.61 -1.22 -6.10
C ASN A 252 -16.23 -0.27 -7.15
N GLU A 253 -16.96 0.75 -6.70
CA GLU A 253 -17.54 1.79 -7.57
C GLU A 253 -16.46 2.53 -8.38
N MET A 254 -15.32 2.89 -7.76
CA MET A 254 -14.22 3.56 -8.46
C MET A 254 -13.58 2.68 -9.53
N PHE A 255 -13.53 1.36 -9.34
CA PHE A 255 -13.09 0.43 -10.39
C PHE A 255 -14.10 0.32 -11.52
N GLU A 256 -15.40 0.31 -11.22
CA GLU A 256 -16.48 0.19 -12.20
C GLU A 256 -16.63 1.47 -13.04
N SER A 257 -16.50 2.65 -12.41
CA SER A 257 -16.58 3.95 -13.08
C SER A 257 -15.35 4.32 -13.90
N GLY A 258 -14.20 3.68 -13.64
CA GLY A 258 -12.91 4.07 -14.22
C GLY A 258 -12.17 5.16 -13.44
N ASP A 259 -12.75 5.68 -12.36
CA ASP A 259 -12.12 6.72 -11.52
C ASP A 259 -10.78 6.26 -10.95
N MET A 260 -10.67 4.96 -10.61
CA MET A 260 -9.42 4.37 -10.14
C MET A 260 -8.32 4.46 -11.19
N ALA A 261 -8.64 4.12 -12.43
CA ALA A 261 -7.67 4.22 -13.53
C ALA A 261 -7.24 5.67 -13.80
N ALA A 262 -8.18 6.61 -13.78
CA ALA A 262 -7.90 8.03 -13.94
C ALA A 262 -7.03 8.59 -12.80
N LEU A 263 -7.29 8.16 -11.55
CA LEU A 263 -6.52 8.57 -10.39
C LEU A 263 -5.05 8.11 -10.50
N PHE A 264 -4.82 6.85 -10.83
CA PHE A 264 -3.46 6.33 -11.01
C PHE A 264 -2.74 7.01 -12.18
N ALA A 265 -3.43 7.22 -13.31
CA ALA A 265 -2.88 7.89 -14.49
C ALA A 265 -2.40 9.32 -14.22
N LYS A 266 -3.04 10.05 -13.30
CA LYS A 266 -2.61 11.37 -12.82
C LYS A 266 -1.18 11.35 -12.27
N HIS A 267 -0.75 10.21 -11.72
CA HIS A 267 0.59 9.98 -11.17
C HIS A 267 1.52 9.22 -12.14
N GLY A 268 1.13 9.09 -13.41
CA GLY A 268 1.91 8.37 -14.42
C GLY A 268 1.94 6.85 -14.22
N VAL A 269 1.10 6.31 -13.36
CA VAL A 269 1.05 4.87 -13.03
C VAL A 269 -0.19 4.23 -13.61
N ARG A 270 -0.05 3.03 -14.19
CA ARG A 270 -1.23 2.26 -14.64
C ARG A 270 -1.87 1.54 -13.46
N SER A 271 -3.16 1.73 -13.30
CA SER A 271 -3.94 0.95 -12.35
C SER A 271 -3.90 -0.54 -12.72
N VAL A 272 -3.46 -1.38 -11.78
CA VAL A 272 -3.50 -2.84 -11.90
C VAL A 272 -4.46 -3.38 -10.86
N LYS A 273 -5.58 -3.89 -11.34
CA LYS A 273 -6.59 -4.49 -10.47
C LYS A 273 -5.97 -5.67 -9.70
N PRO A 274 -6.22 -5.77 -8.39
CA PRO A 274 -5.72 -6.82 -7.50
C PRO A 274 -6.13 -8.23 -7.91
#